data_24b0c735197bd416565f73a09a6b7222
#
_entry.id   24b0c735197bd416565f73a09a6b7222
#
_cell.length_a   1.000
_cell.length_b   1.000
_cell.length_c   1.000
_cell.angle_alpha   90.00
_cell.angle_beta   90.00
_cell.angle_gamma   90.00
#
_symmetry.space_group_name_H-M   'P 1'
#
loop_
_entity.id
_entity.type
_entity.pdbx_description
1 polymer ?
#
loop_
_entity_poly.entity_id
_entity_poly.type
_entity_poly.pdbx_seq_one_letter_code
_entity_poly.pdbx_strand_id
1 'polypeptide(L)'
;VGLKPVLVDVDLSNLCTNSFAEHISDNTVAILPVHLMGHACNMEVIMEEAKKHNLVVVEDCCEAHGAKYNRKKVGTFGDVGVWSSMFAHHISTIEGGLISSDRVELDDLFRMFRAHGWVRDISKDKKNEIINNNINIDPSFLFPELGLNVRPTEINAAFGIHQVQKIDSFIEKRRSAFQNIHDQLKDFEKYFTFFPEQKNEYFSPFAFPILLKNNAPFSRKEIINHLTKSRIEHRPIAGSNMAQQPFMKNYGQLLEISDNLPNAKKIHENGFFIGVNHQTNELRIEYIVKSFKSFLKKY
;
A
#
# COMPACT_ATOMS: atom_id res chain seq x y z
N VAL A 1 8.51 19.51 -0.87
CA VAL A 1 7.57 20.29 -0.03
C VAL A 1 8.17 20.72 1.30
N GLY A 2 9.44 20.39 1.58
CA GLY A 2 10.16 20.82 2.78
C GLY A 2 9.88 19.97 4.04
N LEU A 3 9.03 18.96 3.97
CA LEU A 3 8.85 18.02 5.07
C LEU A 3 9.94 16.97 5.08
N LYS A 4 10.39 16.57 6.28
CA LYS A 4 11.37 15.51 6.49
C LYS A 4 10.63 14.21 6.86
N PRO A 5 10.65 13.16 6.05
CA PRO A 5 10.03 11.90 6.40
C PRO A 5 10.83 11.19 7.50
N VAL A 6 10.11 10.61 8.47
CA VAL A 6 10.66 9.74 9.51
C VAL A 6 10.22 8.31 9.22
N LEU A 7 11.18 7.40 8.99
CA LEU A 7 10.89 5.99 8.78
C LEU A 7 10.64 5.31 10.12
N VAL A 8 9.50 4.64 10.23
CA VAL A 8 9.04 3.94 11.43
C VAL A 8 8.96 2.44 11.15
N ASP A 9 9.23 1.60 12.15
CA ASP A 9 9.19 0.14 11.98
C ASP A 9 7.75 -0.38 11.83
N VAL A 10 7.64 -1.59 11.33
CA VAL A 10 6.36 -2.27 11.11
C VAL A 10 6.12 -3.34 12.17
N ASP A 11 4.86 -3.75 12.34
CA ASP A 11 4.46 -4.86 13.18
C ASP A 11 4.54 -6.20 12.41
N LEU A 12 5.06 -7.24 13.06
CA LEU A 12 5.13 -8.57 12.46
C LEU A 12 3.81 -9.34 12.49
N SER A 13 2.76 -8.79 13.08
CA SER A 13 1.43 -9.42 13.07
C SER A 13 0.70 -9.25 11.73
N ASN A 14 0.89 -8.10 11.07
CA ASN A 14 0.18 -7.74 9.84
C ASN A 14 1.03 -6.93 8.84
N LEU A 15 2.33 -6.79 9.06
CA LEU A 15 3.28 -6.05 8.20
C LEU A 15 3.04 -4.53 8.14
N CYS A 16 2.09 -3.99 8.88
CA CYS A 16 1.76 -2.57 8.91
C CYS A 16 2.41 -1.87 10.13
N THR A 17 2.54 -0.54 10.09
CA THR A 17 2.80 0.24 11.30
C THR A 17 1.46 0.50 12.01
N ASN A 18 1.33 0.07 13.25
CA ASN A 18 0.06 0.11 13.99
C ASN A 18 -0.01 1.20 15.05
N SER A 19 1.09 1.90 15.32
CA SER A 19 1.17 3.08 16.21
C SER A 19 2.35 3.95 15.80
N PHE A 20 2.20 5.25 15.95
CA PHE A 20 3.24 6.26 15.71
C PHE A 20 3.60 7.03 16.97
N ALA A 21 2.97 6.74 18.12
CA ALA A 21 3.05 7.52 19.35
C ALA A 21 4.49 7.85 19.80
N GLU A 22 5.41 6.88 19.72
CA GLU A 22 6.80 7.04 20.14
C GLU A 22 7.64 7.91 19.17
N HIS A 23 7.10 8.22 17.99
CA HIS A 23 7.79 8.93 16.92
C HIS A 23 7.18 10.32 16.64
N ILE A 24 6.10 10.67 17.33
CA ILE A 24 5.46 11.97 17.24
C ILE A 24 6.23 12.98 18.09
N SER A 25 6.58 14.11 17.50
CA SER A 25 7.20 15.27 18.17
C SER A 25 6.42 16.55 17.87
N ASP A 26 6.79 17.65 18.50
CA ASP A 26 6.17 18.98 18.27
C ASP A 26 6.33 19.46 16.80
N ASN A 27 7.27 18.90 16.05
CA ASN A 27 7.50 19.19 14.63
C ASN A 27 6.76 18.24 13.69
N THR A 28 6.09 17.21 14.19
CA THR A 28 5.32 16.28 13.38
C THR A 28 4.05 16.97 12.89
N VAL A 29 3.78 16.90 11.60
CA VAL A 29 2.61 17.54 10.96
C VAL A 29 1.68 16.53 10.29
N ALA A 30 2.17 15.32 9.97
CA ALA A 30 1.38 14.30 9.31
C ALA A 30 1.84 12.89 9.67
N ILE A 31 0.92 11.94 9.56
CA ILE A 31 1.15 10.50 9.64
C ILE A 31 0.75 9.88 8.30
N LEU A 32 1.56 8.94 7.81
CA LEU A 32 1.29 8.20 6.57
C LEU A 32 1.29 6.69 6.87
N PRO A 33 0.15 6.12 7.32
CA PRO A 33 -0.01 4.68 7.46
C PRO A 33 -0.11 4.00 6.09
N VAL A 34 0.61 2.88 5.92
CA VAL A 34 0.56 2.06 4.73
C VAL A 34 -0.17 0.76 5.03
N HIS A 35 -1.28 0.53 4.35
CA HIS A 35 -2.07 -0.71 4.42
C HIS A 35 -1.42 -1.78 3.55
N LEU A 36 -0.38 -2.43 4.09
CA LEU A 36 0.52 -3.27 3.32
C LEU A 36 -0.03 -4.67 3.05
N MET A 37 0.21 -5.21 1.87
CA MET A 37 -0.19 -6.56 1.43
C MET A 37 -1.70 -6.86 1.52
N GLY A 38 -2.53 -5.83 1.67
CA GLY A 38 -3.98 -5.96 1.82
C GLY A 38 -4.46 -5.96 3.27
N HIS A 39 -3.55 -5.85 4.24
CA HIS A 39 -3.88 -5.67 5.65
C HIS A 39 -4.27 -4.22 5.96
N ALA A 40 -5.09 -4.03 6.98
CA ALA A 40 -5.40 -2.72 7.53
C ALA A 40 -4.50 -2.40 8.72
N CYS A 41 -3.96 -1.18 8.77
CA CYS A 41 -3.35 -0.63 9.98
C CYS A 41 -4.38 -0.55 11.12
N ASN A 42 -3.91 -0.47 12.36
CA ASN A 42 -4.78 -0.20 13.52
C ASN A 42 -5.26 1.26 13.50
N MET A 43 -6.28 1.53 12.67
CA MET A 43 -6.76 2.89 12.45
C MET A 43 -7.40 3.53 13.68
N GLU A 44 -7.86 2.74 14.65
CA GLU A 44 -8.38 3.28 15.92
C GLU A 44 -7.26 4.01 16.69
N VAL A 45 -6.14 3.32 16.91
CA VAL A 45 -4.97 3.90 17.59
C VAL A 45 -4.39 5.08 16.81
N ILE A 46 -4.21 4.92 15.49
CA ILE A 46 -3.61 5.95 14.62
C ILE A 46 -4.47 7.22 14.63
N MET A 47 -5.79 7.11 14.55
CA MET A 47 -6.68 8.28 14.57
C MET A 47 -6.76 8.96 15.94
N GLU A 48 -6.63 8.20 17.04
CA GLU A 48 -6.50 8.78 18.40
C GLU A 48 -5.20 9.57 18.53
N GLU A 49 -4.07 9.02 18.07
CA GLU A 49 -2.75 9.69 18.05
C GLU A 49 -2.81 10.97 17.21
N ALA A 50 -3.35 10.88 15.99
CA ALA A 50 -3.48 12.01 15.09
C ALA A 50 -4.34 13.12 15.67
N LYS A 51 -5.49 12.79 16.28
CA LYS A 51 -6.37 13.76 16.93
C LYS A 51 -5.70 14.45 18.13
N LYS A 52 -4.99 13.66 18.96
CA LYS A 52 -4.29 14.18 20.16
C LYS A 52 -3.23 15.24 19.79
N HIS A 53 -2.57 15.07 18.66
CA HIS A 53 -1.46 15.92 18.22
C HIS A 53 -1.83 16.83 17.03
N ASN A 54 -3.10 16.86 16.63
CA ASN A 54 -3.61 17.65 15.49
C ASN A 54 -2.84 17.39 14.18
N LEU A 55 -2.63 16.11 13.85
CA LEU A 55 -1.88 15.68 12.68
C LEU A 55 -2.78 15.37 11.50
N VAL A 56 -2.29 15.65 10.30
CA VAL A 56 -2.91 15.18 9.05
C VAL A 56 -2.64 13.70 8.87
N VAL A 57 -3.64 12.92 8.44
CA VAL A 57 -3.49 11.49 8.15
C VAL A 57 -3.71 11.24 6.65
N VAL A 58 -2.67 10.70 5.99
CA VAL A 58 -2.71 10.28 4.60
C VAL A 58 -2.58 8.77 4.54
N GLU A 59 -3.66 8.06 4.24
CA GLU A 59 -3.68 6.59 4.16
C GLU A 59 -3.16 6.12 2.80
N ASP A 60 -2.07 5.35 2.77
CA ASP A 60 -1.66 4.64 1.56
C ASP A 60 -2.39 3.29 1.49
N CYS A 61 -3.36 3.21 0.59
CA CYS A 61 -4.21 2.05 0.34
C CYS A 61 -3.88 1.35 -0.97
N CYS A 62 -2.72 1.61 -1.57
CA CYS A 62 -2.36 1.09 -2.88
C CYS A 62 -2.46 -0.43 -2.98
N GLU A 63 -2.13 -1.15 -1.92
CA GLU A 63 -2.20 -2.62 -1.84
C GLU A 63 -3.45 -3.15 -1.09
N ALA A 64 -4.42 -2.29 -0.74
CA ALA A 64 -5.51 -2.64 0.17
C ALA A 64 -6.91 -2.25 -0.34
N HIS A 65 -7.14 -2.29 -1.66
CA HIS A 65 -8.46 -2.00 -2.21
C HIS A 65 -9.54 -2.88 -1.57
N GLY A 66 -10.54 -2.24 -0.97
CA GLY A 66 -11.66 -2.90 -0.30
C GLY A 66 -11.38 -3.45 1.09
N ALA A 67 -10.16 -3.38 1.59
CA ALA A 67 -9.85 -3.71 2.98
C ALA A 67 -10.64 -2.80 3.95
N LYS A 68 -10.97 -3.35 5.13
CA LYS A 68 -11.71 -2.60 6.16
C LYS A 68 -11.06 -2.82 7.52
N TYR A 69 -11.15 -1.81 8.36
CA TYR A 69 -10.87 -1.89 9.79
C TYR A 69 -12.14 -1.54 10.57
N ASN A 70 -12.57 -2.36 11.54
CA ASN A 70 -13.84 -2.19 12.26
C ASN A 70 -15.03 -1.89 11.33
N ARG A 71 -15.16 -2.62 10.20
CA ARG A 71 -16.20 -2.50 9.15
C ARG A 71 -16.14 -1.22 8.31
N LYS A 72 -15.29 -0.25 8.62
CA LYS A 72 -15.06 0.96 7.82
C LYS A 72 -13.93 0.72 6.81
N LYS A 73 -14.10 1.16 5.56
CA LYS A 73 -13.09 1.01 4.51
C LYS A 73 -11.83 1.80 4.86
N VAL A 74 -10.65 1.21 4.67
CA VAL A 74 -9.39 1.98 4.70
C VAL A 74 -9.40 3.05 3.59
N GLY A 75 -8.60 4.11 3.76
CA GLY A 75 -8.61 5.26 2.86
C GLY A 75 -9.78 6.23 3.10
N THR A 76 -10.57 6.00 4.16
CA THR A 76 -11.67 6.88 4.56
C THR A 76 -11.60 7.29 6.03
N PHE A 77 -10.55 6.90 6.76
CA PHE A 77 -10.36 7.28 8.17
C PHE A 77 -9.68 8.62 8.31
N GLY A 78 -8.62 8.84 7.52
CA GLY A 78 -7.81 10.04 7.54
C GLY A 78 -8.36 11.16 6.67
N ASP A 79 -7.56 12.20 6.47
CA ASP A 79 -7.87 13.36 5.62
C ASP A 79 -7.84 13.00 4.14
N VAL A 80 -6.94 12.08 3.76
CA VAL A 80 -6.70 11.67 2.37
C VAL A 80 -6.43 10.17 2.32
N GLY A 81 -7.05 9.48 1.36
CA GLY A 81 -6.70 8.13 0.95
C GLY A 81 -6.06 8.15 -0.45
N VAL A 82 -4.99 7.39 -0.64
CA VAL A 82 -4.35 7.20 -1.95
C VAL A 82 -4.41 5.75 -2.38
N TRP A 83 -4.64 5.51 -3.68
CA TRP A 83 -4.91 4.21 -4.26
C TRP A 83 -4.14 4.04 -5.55
N SER A 84 -3.60 2.86 -5.78
CA SER A 84 -2.95 2.54 -7.06
C SER A 84 -3.87 1.73 -7.96
N SER A 85 -3.90 2.09 -9.23
CA SER A 85 -4.51 1.30 -10.29
C SER A 85 -3.47 0.84 -11.33
N MET A 86 -2.22 0.72 -10.93
CA MET A 86 -1.15 0.12 -11.70
C MET A 86 -1.47 -1.36 -11.96
N PHE A 87 -1.00 -1.90 -13.07
CA PHE A 87 -1.43 -3.22 -13.60
C PHE A 87 -1.29 -4.40 -12.61
N ALA A 88 -0.40 -4.33 -11.63
CA ALA A 88 -0.17 -5.41 -10.66
C ALA A 88 -1.07 -5.34 -9.42
N HIS A 89 -1.93 -4.32 -9.30
CA HIS A 89 -2.81 -4.14 -8.14
C HIS A 89 -4.16 -4.87 -8.27
N HIS A 90 -5.09 -4.63 -7.37
CA HIS A 90 -6.39 -5.34 -7.34
C HIS A 90 -7.22 -5.08 -8.59
N ILE A 91 -7.22 -3.84 -9.07
CA ILE A 91 -7.77 -3.40 -10.34
C ILE A 91 -6.71 -2.63 -11.13
N SER A 92 -6.87 -2.54 -12.43
CA SER A 92 -5.88 -1.89 -13.28
C SER A 92 -6.50 -0.87 -14.22
N THR A 93 -5.85 0.29 -14.33
CA THR A 93 -6.02 1.24 -15.43
C THR A 93 -4.77 1.26 -16.32
N ILE A 94 -4.00 0.16 -16.35
CA ILE A 94 -2.66 0.03 -16.93
C ILE A 94 -1.66 0.73 -16.00
N GLU A 95 -1.65 2.03 -15.99
CA GLU A 95 -1.01 2.91 -15.03
C GLU A 95 -2.05 3.92 -14.51
N GLY A 96 -1.96 4.30 -13.23
CA GLY A 96 -2.85 5.28 -12.65
C GLY A 96 -2.92 5.21 -11.14
N GLY A 97 -3.61 6.20 -10.57
CA GLY A 97 -3.90 6.30 -9.16
C GLY A 97 -5.16 7.12 -8.92
N LEU A 98 -5.72 6.97 -7.74
CA LEU A 98 -6.86 7.73 -7.28
C LEU A 98 -6.52 8.36 -5.92
N ILE A 99 -7.12 9.52 -5.68
CA ILE A 99 -7.08 10.20 -4.39
C ILE A 99 -8.52 10.35 -3.93
N SER A 100 -8.79 10.04 -2.66
CA SER A 100 -10.08 10.24 -2.01
C SER A 100 -9.93 11.13 -0.79
N SER A 101 -10.91 12.00 -0.55
CA SER A 101 -10.99 12.85 0.63
C SER A 101 -12.44 13.28 0.86
N ASP A 102 -12.84 13.39 2.12
CA ASP A 102 -14.11 14.02 2.51
C ASP A 102 -13.96 15.55 2.67
N ARG A 103 -12.74 16.08 2.54
CA ARG A 103 -12.42 17.51 2.63
C ARG A 103 -12.61 18.18 1.28
N VAL A 104 -13.75 18.82 1.12
CA VAL A 104 -14.16 19.47 -0.15
C VAL A 104 -13.13 20.50 -0.64
N GLU A 105 -12.50 21.23 0.29
CA GLU A 105 -11.48 22.23 -0.03
C GLU A 105 -10.22 21.65 -0.69
N LEU A 106 -9.97 20.34 -0.54
CA LEU A 106 -8.83 19.67 -1.17
C LEU A 106 -9.09 19.25 -2.63
N ASP A 107 -10.35 19.10 -3.06
CA ASP A 107 -10.67 18.64 -4.42
C ASP A 107 -10.08 19.58 -5.49
N ASP A 108 -10.29 20.89 -5.34
CA ASP A 108 -9.76 21.88 -6.28
C ASP A 108 -8.21 21.90 -6.28
N LEU A 109 -7.59 21.75 -5.10
CA LEU A 109 -6.13 21.66 -4.98
C LEU A 109 -5.57 20.42 -5.69
N PHE A 110 -6.18 19.24 -5.49
CA PHE A 110 -5.74 18.02 -6.17
C PHE A 110 -5.89 18.12 -7.69
N ARG A 111 -6.97 18.75 -8.18
CA ARG A 111 -7.18 19.01 -9.61
C ARG A 111 -6.11 19.92 -10.18
N MET A 112 -5.74 20.97 -9.45
CA MET A 112 -4.64 21.87 -9.85
C MET A 112 -3.29 21.15 -9.82
N PHE A 113 -2.95 20.49 -8.69
CA PHE A 113 -1.63 19.86 -8.53
C PHE A 113 -1.34 18.76 -9.56
N ARG A 114 -2.34 17.96 -9.97
CA ARG A 114 -2.17 16.94 -11.02
C ARG A 114 -1.94 17.53 -12.42
N ALA A 115 -2.25 18.82 -12.63
CA ALA A 115 -2.29 19.47 -13.93
C ALA A 115 -1.54 20.83 -13.91
N HIS A 116 -0.27 20.84 -13.55
CA HIS A 116 0.63 22.00 -13.54
C HIS A 116 0.27 23.13 -12.55
N GLY A 117 -0.71 22.96 -11.68
CA GLY A 117 -1.27 24.06 -10.86
C GLY A 117 -2.35 24.87 -11.58
N TRP A 118 -2.96 24.34 -12.65
CA TRP A 118 -3.85 25.04 -13.57
C TRP A 118 -5.30 25.10 -13.05
N VAL A 119 -5.95 26.25 -13.18
CA VAL A 119 -7.36 26.49 -12.79
C VAL A 119 -8.41 25.85 -13.71
N ARG A 120 -8.00 25.13 -14.75
CA ARG A 120 -8.92 24.68 -15.83
C ARG A 120 -10.04 23.78 -15.31
N ASP A 121 -9.72 22.82 -14.46
CA ASP A 121 -10.60 21.70 -14.08
C ASP A 121 -11.15 21.81 -12.64
N ILE A 122 -11.02 22.99 -11.99
CA ILE A 122 -11.53 23.24 -10.64
C ILE A 122 -12.99 23.72 -10.65
N SER A 123 -13.59 23.82 -9.46
CA SER A 123 -14.95 24.34 -9.26
C SER A 123 -15.10 25.77 -9.85
N LYS A 124 -16.30 26.06 -10.34
CA LYS A 124 -16.59 27.35 -10.99
C LYS A 124 -16.39 28.53 -10.04
N ASP A 125 -16.82 28.38 -8.79
CA ASP A 125 -16.76 29.46 -7.81
C ASP A 125 -15.30 29.78 -7.44
N LYS A 126 -14.50 28.75 -7.15
CA LYS A 126 -13.08 28.92 -6.86
C LYS A 126 -12.31 29.48 -8.05
N LYS A 127 -12.65 29.03 -9.26
CA LYS A 127 -12.08 29.55 -10.51
C LYS A 127 -12.36 31.04 -10.69
N ASN A 128 -13.60 31.48 -10.49
CA ASN A 128 -13.98 32.87 -10.60
C ASN A 128 -13.26 33.75 -9.53
N GLU A 129 -13.17 33.27 -8.29
CA GLU A 129 -12.41 33.93 -7.23
C GLU A 129 -10.96 34.19 -7.66
N ILE A 130 -10.28 33.13 -8.15
CA ILE A 130 -8.87 33.23 -8.58
C ILE A 130 -8.71 34.15 -9.78
N ILE A 131 -9.60 34.11 -10.78
CA ILE A 131 -9.58 35.00 -11.94
C ILE A 131 -9.73 36.45 -11.51
N ASN A 132 -10.70 36.76 -10.65
CA ASN A 132 -10.94 38.12 -10.18
C ASN A 132 -9.75 38.71 -9.40
N ASN A 133 -9.00 37.87 -8.72
CA ASN A 133 -7.79 38.28 -8.02
C ASN A 133 -6.56 38.41 -8.92
N ASN A 134 -6.66 38.00 -10.20
CA ASN A 134 -5.55 37.97 -11.16
C ASN A 134 -5.94 38.57 -12.53
N ILE A 135 -6.61 39.70 -12.53
CA ILE A 135 -7.24 40.32 -13.71
C ILE A 135 -6.27 40.64 -14.87
N ASN A 136 -4.97 40.70 -14.61
CA ASN A 136 -3.93 40.98 -15.61
C ASN A 136 -3.39 39.73 -16.30
N ILE A 137 -3.89 38.50 -15.92
CA ILE A 137 -3.44 37.24 -16.50
C ILE A 137 -4.61 36.63 -17.30
N ASP A 138 -4.31 36.09 -18.48
CA ASP A 138 -5.30 35.40 -19.27
C ASP A 138 -5.86 34.18 -18.49
N PRO A 139 -7.17 34.14 -18.22
CA PRO A 139 -7.77 33.04 -17.43
C PRO A 139 -7.66 31.67 -18.10
N SER A 140 -7.33 31.59 -19.41
CA SER A 140 -7.08 30.33 -20.11
C SER A 140 -5.77 29.66 -19.67
N PHE A 141 -4.81 30.43 -19.17
CA PHE A 141 -3.49 29.98 -18.74
C PHE A 141 -3.10 30.57 -17.38
N LEU A 142 -3.96 30.39 -16.40
CA LEU A 142 -3.76 30.87 -15.03
C LEU A 142 -3.36 29.72 -14.10
N PHE A 143 -2.20 29.86 -13.45
CA PHE A 143 -1.56 28.87 -12.61
C PHE A 143 -1.28 29.45 -11.21
N PRO A 144 -2.23 29.38 -10.27
CA PRO A 144 -2.04 29.91 -8.91
C PRO A 144 -1.13 29.04 -8.04
N GLU A 145 -0.90 27.78 -8.44
CA GLU A 145 -0.16 26.81 -7.67
C GLU A 145 0.95 26.16 -8.51
N LEU A 146 1.94 25.57 -7.83
CA LEU A 146 2.92 24.69 -8.46
C LEU A 146 2.37 23.27 -8.52
N GLY A 147 2.28 22.70 -9.71
CA GLY A 147 1.75 21.35 -9.90
C GLY A 147 2.62 20.47 -10.80
N LEU A 148 2.28 19.18 -10.82
CA LEU A 148 2.92 18.18 -11.67
C LEU A 148 2.11 17.96 -12.94
N ASN A 149 2.68 17.31 -13.95
CA ASN A 149 1.94 16.82 -15.11
C ASN A 149 1.70 15.30 -14.96
N VAL A 150 0.68 14.95 -14.17
CA VAL A 150 0.34 13.54 -13.84
C VAL A 150 -1.13 13.22 -14.14
N ARG A 151 -1.70 13.88 -15.15
CA ARG A 151 -3.07 13.62 -15.58
C ARG A 151 -3.19 12.23 -16.22
N PRO A 152 -4.20 11.43 -15.87
CA PRO A 152 -4.50 10.19 -16.59
C PRO A 152 -5.00 10.50 -18.00
N THR A 153 -4.90 9.52 -18.90
CA THR A 153 -5.56 9.61 -20.21
C THR A 153 -7.00 9.06 -20.14
N GLU A 154 -7.83 9.46 -21.10
CA GLU A 154 -9.21 8.94 -21.23
C GLU A 154 -9.22 7.40 -21.46
N ILE A 155 -8.18 6.85 -22.09
CA ILE A 155 -8.03 5.40 -22.27
C ILE A 155 -7.89 4.70 -20.91
N ASN A 156 -7.08 5.23 -20.00
CA ASN A 156 -6.93 4.69 -18.64
C ASN A 156 -8.28 4.73 -17.89
N ALA A 157 -9.00 5.86 -17.99
CA ALA A 157 -10.29 6.04 -17.34
C ALA A 157 -11.36 5.08 -17.89
N ALA A 158 -11.45 4.95 -19.21
CA ALA A 158 -12.38 4.04 -19.88
C ALA A 158 -12.13 2.57 -19.46
N PHE A 159 -10.86 2.17 -19.35
CA PHE A 159 -10.50 0.84 -18.86
C PHE A 159 -10.92 0.66 -17.39
N GLY A 160 -10.69 1.69 -16.56
CA GLY A 160 -10.99 1.71 -15.14
C GLY A 160 -12.48 1.50 -14.83
N ILE A 161 -13.41 2.07 -15.63
CA ILE A 161 -14.85 1.91 -15.46
C ILE A 161 -15.24 0.42 -15.38
N HIS A 162 -14.67 -0.41 -16.27
CA HIS A 162 -14.94 -1.85 -16.28
C HIS A 162 -14.22 -2.60 -15.17
N GLN A 163 -13.12 -2.10 -14.69
CA GLN A 163 -12.35 -2.73 -13.60
C GLN A 163 -13.03 -2.51 -12.24
N VAL A 164 -13.49 -1.29 -11.96
CA VAL A 164 -14.19 -0.96 -10.70
C VAL A 164 -15.43 -1.82 -10.50
N GLN A 165 -16.17 -2.12 -11.55
CA GLN A 165 -17.36 -3.01 -11.48
C GLN A 165 -17.04 -4.44 -11.05
N LYS A 166 -15.79 -4.88 -11.17
CA LYS A 166 -15.34 -6.25 -10.85
C LYS A 166 -14.62 -6.36 -9.52
N ILE A 167 -14.33 -5.23 -8.85
CA ILE A 167 -13.42 -5.18 -7.70
C ILE A 167 -13.86 -6.12 -6.58
N ASP A 168 -15.14 -6.11 -6.20
CA ASP A 168 -15.64 -6.94 -5.10
C ASP A 168 -15.46 -8.44 -5.42
N SER A 169 -15.79 -8.85 -6.65
CA SER A 169 -15.56 -10.22 -7.12
C SER A 169 -14.08 -10.61 -7.13
N PHE A 170 -13.20 -9.67 -7.48
CA PHE A 170 -11.75 -9.92 -7.47
C PHE A 170 -11.22 -10.09 -6.05
N ILE A 171 -11.70 -9.29 -5.11
CA ILE A 171 -11.34 -9.38 -3.70
C ILE A 171 -11.76 -10.74 -3.13
N GLU A 172 -13.02 -11.14 -3.33
CA GLU A 172 -13.50 -12.43 -2.83
C GLU A 172 -12.70 -13.62 -3.37
N LYS A 173 -12.36 -13.60 -4.67
CA LYS A 173 -11.52 -14.66 -5.27
C LYS A 173 -10.11 -14.66 -4.67
N ARG A 174 -9.52 -13.49 -4.41
CA ARG A 174 -8.20 -13.38 -3.75
C ARG A 174 -8.26 -13.91 -2.31
N ARG A 175 -9.30 -13.56 -1.55
CA ARG A 175 -9.54 -14.06 -0.19
C ARG A 175 -9.67 -15.58 -0.15
N SER A 176 -10.50 -16.13 -1.03
CA SER A 176 -10.69 -17.58 -1.14
C SER A 176 -9.39 -18.31 -1.50
N ALA A 177 -8.64 -17.79 -2.47
CA ALA A 177 -7.35 -18.38 -2.86
C ALA A 177 -6.30 -18.30 -1.74
N PHE A 178 -6.23 -17.16 -1.06
CA PHE A 178 -5.34 -16.96 0.10
C PHE A 178 -5.65 -17.96 1.20
N GLN A 179 -6.92 -18.05 1.61
CA GLN A 179 -7.34 -18.96 2.68
C GLN A 179 -7.05 -20.41 2.33
N ASN A 180 -7.33 -20.82 1.10
CA ASN A 180 -7.07 -22.20 0.65
C ASN A 180 -5.56 -22.53 0.67
N ILE A 181 -4.69 -21.61 0.23
CA ILE A 181 -3.23 -21.80 0.32
C ILE A 181 -2.80 -21.88 1.79
N HIS A 182 -3.29 -20.98 2.63
CA HIS A 182 -2.97 -20.93 4.06
C HIS A 182 -3.33 -22.23 4.76
N ASP A 183 -4.57 -22.71 4.58
CA ASP A 183 -5.06 -23.93 5.22
C ASP A 183 -4.24 -25.17 4.82
N GLN A 184 -3.82 -25.25 3.58
CA GLN A 184 -3.01 -26.37 3.07
C GLN A 184 -1.53 -26.30 3.45
N LEU A 185 -1.04 -25.13 3.86
CA LEU A 185 0.34 -24.90 4.30
C LEU A 185 0.47 -24.73 5.82
N LYS A 186 -0.62 -24.78 6.58
CA LYS A 186 -0.67 -24.56 8.03
C LYS A 186 0.31 -25.44 8.82
N ASP A 187 0.48 -26.69 8.44
CA ASP A 187 1.42 -27.62 9.11
C ASP A 187 2.89 -27.16 9.03
N PHE A 188 3.19 -26.19 8.16
CA PHE A 188 4.52 -25.61 7.98
C PHE A 188 4.74 -24.30 8.74
N GLU A 189 3.80 -23.88 9.57
CA GLU A 189 3.96 -22.74 10.48
C GLU A 189 5.13 -22.92 11.46
N LYS A 190 5.62 -24.15 11.65
CA LYS A 190 6.87 -24.39 12.38
C LYS A 190 8.08 -23.71 11.73
N TYR A 191 8.08 -23.47 10.42
CA TYR A 191 9.16 -22.84 9.64
C TYR A 191 8.81 -21.47 9.11
N PHE A 192 7.53 -21.18 8.93
CA PHE A 192 7.05 -19.94 8.34
C PHE A 192 6.11 -19.19 9.28
N THR A 193 6.09 -17.89 9.17
CA THR A 193 4.99 -17.06 9.64
C THR A 193 4.17 -16.68 8.42
N PHE A 194 2.88 -16.96 8.45
CA PHE A 194 1.87 -16.49 7.52
C PHE A 194 1.10 -15.34 8.16
N PHE A 195 0.42 -14.56 7.37
CA PHE A 195 -0.28 -13.36 7.80
C PHE A 195 -1.77 -13.45 7.47
N PRO A 196 -2.55 -14.23 8.24
CA PRO A 196 -3.98 -14.35 8.05
C PRO A 196 -4.71 -13.09 8.52
N GLU A 197 -6.00 -12.98 8.13
CA GLU A 197 -6.89 -11.91 8.55
C GLU A 197 -6.92 -11.73 10.08
N GLN A 198 -6.83 -10.46 10.54
CA GLN A 198 -6.85 -10.10 11.96
C GLN A 198 -8.30 -9.90 12.45
N LYS A 199 -8.51 -9.89 13.77
CA LYS A 199 -9.83 -9.87 14.40
C LYS A 199 -10.77 -8.74 13.95
N ASN A 200 -10.24 -7.54 13.78
CA ASN A 200 -11.02 -6.33 13.45
C ASN A 200 -10.90 -5.94 11.97
N GLU A 201 -10.40 -6.84 11.15
CA GLU A 201 -10.04 -6.59 9.78
C GLU A 201 -10.98 -7.33 8.81
N TYR A 202 -11.26 -6.71 7.68
CA TYR A 202 -11.65 -7.41 6.46
C TYR A 202 -10.45 -7.31 5.51
N PHE A 203 -9.68 -8.39 5.48
CA PHE A 203 -8.43 -8.49 4.73
C PHE A 203 -8.69 -8.57 3.23
N SER A 204 -7.97 -7.77 2.43
CA SER A 204 -8.04 -7.80 0.98
C SER A 204 -6.68 -8.20 0.39
N PRO A 205 -6.38 -9.49 0.23
CA PRO A 205 -5.03 -9.96 -0.11
C PRO A 205 -4.48 -9.34 -1.39
N PHE A 206 -3.35 -8.64 -1.30
CA PHE A 206 -2.56 -8.22 -2.46
C PHE A 206 -1.76 -9.41 -3.01
N ALA A 207 -1.18 -10.20 -2.11
CA ALA A 207 -0.39 -11.39 -2.40
C ALA A 207 -0.46 -12.36 -1.22
N PHE A 208 0.33 -13.42 -1.24
CA PHE A 208 0.51 -14.35 -0.11
C PHE A 208 1.90 -14.14 0.50
N PRO A 209 2.05 -13.25 1.51
CA PRO A 209 3.30 -12.99 2.18
C PRO A 209 3.71 -14.14 3.09
N ILE A 210 5.01 -14.39 3.14
CA ILE A 210 5.65 -15.47 3.90
C ILE A 210 6.90 -14.92 4.55
N LEU A 211 7.06 -15.13 5.86
CA LEU A 211 8.27 -14.80 6.58
C LEU A 211 8.92 -16.07 7.13
N LEU A 212 10.15 -16.34 6.75
CA LEU A 212 10.91 -17.48 7.24
C LEU A 212 11.29 -17.27 8.71
N LYS A 213 11.04 -18.26 9.54
CA LYS A 213 11.42 -18.25 10.96
C LYS A 213 12.90 -18.60 11.13
N ASN A 214 13.53 -18.10 12.20
CA ASN A 214 14.96 -18.31 12.48
C ASN A 214 15.34 -19.78 12.72
N ASN A 215 14.38 -20.62 13.13
CA ASN A 215 14.56 -22.05 13.37
C ASN A 215 14.35 -22.92 12.13
N ALA A 216 14.10 -22.33 10.96
CA ALA A 216 13.97 -23.10 9.73
C ALA A 216 15.32 -23.75 9.36
N PRO A 217 15.35 -25.05 8.98
CA PRO A 217 16.59 -25.75 8.64
C PRO A 217 17.12 -25.41 7.25
N PHE A 218 16.57 -24.41 6.58
CA PHE A 218 16.94 -23.92 5.25
C PHE A 218 16.89 -22.39 5.22
N SER A 219 17.58 -21.82 4.27
CA SER A 219 17.61 -20.37 4.04
C SER A 219 16.49 -19.89 3.11
N ARG A 220 16.17 -18.57 3.16
CA ARG A 220 15.30 -17.92 2.17
C ARG A 220 15.80 -18.17 0.74
N LYS A 221 17.11 -18.12 0.49
CA LYS A 221 17.70 -18.35 -0.82
C LYS A 221 17.39 -19.75 -1.39
N GLU A 222 17.39 -20.78 -0.54
CA GLU A 222 17.10 -22.16 -0.96
C GLU A 222 15.66 -22.33 -1.39
N ILE A 223 14.70 -21.82 -0.61
CA ILE A 223 13.28 -21.90 -1.02
C ILE A 223 13.00 -21.04 -2.24
N ILE A 224 13.55 -19.85 -2.35
CA ILE A 224 13.42 -18.98 -3.53
C ILE A 224 13.95 -19.68 -4.79
N ASN A 225 15.13 -20.31 -4.71
CA ASN A 225 15.67 -21.09 -5.82
C ASN A 225 14.75 -22.26 -6.23
N HIS A 226 14.11 -22.92 -5.25
CA HIS A 226 13.16 -23.99 -5.54
C HIS A 226 11.89 -23.45 -6.23
N LEU A 227 11.32 -22.34 -5.75
CA LEU A 227 10.16 -21.70 -6.37
C LEU A 227 10.46 -21.22 -7.80
N THR A 228 11.65 -20.64 -8.04
CA THR A 228 12.11 -20.26 -9.38
C THR A 228 12.16 -21.46 -10.32
N LYS A 229 12.77 -22.58 -9.89
CA LYS A 229 12.82 -23.83 -10.68
C LYS A 229 11.43 -24.40 -10.94
N SER A 230 10.52 -24.20 -10.00
CA SER A 230 9.10 -24.58 -10.12
C SER A 230 8.27 -23.54 -10.91
N ARG A 231 8.88 -22.48 -11.49
CA ARG A 231 8.18 -21.40 -12.22
C ARG A 231 7.05 -20.73 -11.41
N ILE A 232 7.23 -20.66 -10.09
CA ILE A 232 6.35 -19.91 -9.20
C ILE A 232 6.96 -18.53 -9.02
N GLU A 233 6.25 -17.48 -9.46
CA GLU A 233 6.70 -16.10 -9.28
C GLU A 233 6.70 -15.74 -7.80
N HIS A 234 7.76 -15.08 -7.39
CA HIS A 234 7.94 -14.60 -6.03
C HIS A 234 8.67 -13.26 -6.04
N ARG A 235 8.47 -12.46 -5.00
CA ARG A 235 9.13 -11.16 -4.84
C ARG A 235 9.45 -10.90 -3.36
N PRO A 236 10.40 -10.01 -3.04
CA PRO A 236 10.54 -9.46 -1.70
C PRO A 236 9.22 -8.80 -1.26
N ILE A 237 8.95 -8.77 0.05
CA ILE A 237 7.78 -8.06 0.58
C ILE A 237 7.97 -6.57 0.34
N ALA A 238 7.11 -5.96 -0.45
CA ALA A 238 7.12 -4.57 -0.87
C ALA A 238 8.51 -4.10 -1.33
N GLY A 239 8.89 -2.86 -1.03
CA GLY A 239 10.22 -2.31 -1.27
C GLY A 239 11.31 -2.83 -0.30
N SER A 240 10.99 -3.84 0.53
CA SER A 240 11.84 -4.30 1.62
C SER A 240 12.16 -3.17 2.63
N ASN A 241 13.29 -3.22 3.33
CA ASN A 241 13.69 -2.17 4.26
C ASN A 241 14.23 -0.93 3.50
N MET A 242 13.45 0.14 3.47
CA MET A 242 13.80 1.38 2.78
C MET A 242 15.09 2.01 3.32
N ALA A 243 15.37 1.88 4.62
CA ALA A 243 16.60 2.39 5.25
C ALA A 243 17.87 1.69 4.73
N GLN A 244 17.74 0.51 4.10
CA GLN A 244 18.86 -0.22 3.52
C GLN A 244 18.97 -0.07 1.99
N GLN A 245 18.09 0.70 1.37
CA GLN A 245 18.13 0.90 -0.07
C GLN A 245 19.32 1.81 -0.49
N PRO A 246 19.92 1.58 -1.66
CA PRO A 246 21.10 2.33 -2.11
C PRO A 246 20.91 3.84 -2.18
N PHE A 247 19.70 4.34 -2.40
CA PHE A 247 19.42 5.78 -2.44
C PHE A 247 19.76 6.48 -1.12
N MET A 248 19.78 5.76 0.02
CA MET A 248 20.15 6.31 1.31
C MET A 248 21.57 6.88 1.34
N LYS A 249 22.48 6.41 0.48
CA LYS A 249 23.82 6.97 0.36
C LYS A 249 23.82 8.42 -0.14
N ASN A 250 22.85 8.74 -1.03
CA ASN A 250 22.78 10.05 -1.68
C ASN A 250 21.76 10.98 -1.02
N TYR A 251 20.70 10.44 -0.43
CA TYR A 251 19.54 11.19 0.04
C TYR A 251 19.18 10.94 1.50
N GLY A 252 19.96 10.15 2.25
CA GLY A 252 19.69 9.82 3.64
C GLY A 252 19.57 11.05 4.57
N GLN A 253 20.25 12.15 4.24
CA GLN A 253 20.15 13.42 4.97
C GLN A 253 18.77 14.09 4.86
N LEU A 254 17.95 13.71 3.86
CA LEU A 254 16.62 14.27 3.64
C LEU A 254 15.53 13.57 4.45
N LEU A 255 15.86 12.50 5.16
CA LEU A 255 14.93 11.73 5.97
C LEU A 255 15.57 11.33 7.31
N GLU A 256 14.75 10.82 8.21
CA GLU A 256 15.16 10.30 9.52
C GLU A 256 14.74 8.85 9.67
N ILE A 257 15.49 8.10 10.45
CA ILE A 257 15.16 6.71 10.81
C ILE A 257 14.91 6.71 12.31
N SER A 258 13.70 6.32 12.72
CA SER A 258 13.31 6.40 14.14
C SER A 258 14.14 5.48 15.04
N ASP A 259 14.44 4.27 14.54
CA ASP A 259 15.15 3.23 15.25
C ASP A 259 15.96 2.36 14.29
N ASN A 260 16.52 1.23 14.80
CA ASN A 260 17.20 0.24 13.95
C ASN A 260 16.27 -0.56 13.03
N LEU A 261 14.96 -0.30 13.07
CA LEU A 261 13.91 -0.97 12.29
C LEU A 261 14.07 -2.50 12.27
N PRO A 262 14.06 -3.17 13.44
CA PRO A 262 14.39 -4.60 13.54
C PRO A 262 13.40 -5.49 12.79
N ASN A 263 12.11 -5.14 12.77
CA ASN A 263 11.09 -5.91 12.06
C ASN A 263 11.21 -5.73 10.54
N ALA A 264 11.37 -4.50 10.06
CA ALA A 264 11.62 -4.23 8.64
C ALA A 264 12.91 -4.91 8.15
N LYS A 265 13.98 -4.96 8.99
CA LYS A 265 15.19 -5.72 8.71
C LYS A 265 14.92 -7.21 8.59
N LYS A 266 14.18 -7.79 9.54
CA LYS A 266 13.82 -9.21 9.54
C LYS A 266 13.00 -9.58 8.30
N ILE A 267 12.03 -8.72 7.91
CA ILE A 267 11.24 -8.89 6.70
C ILE A 267 12.13 -8.80 5.45
N HIS A 268 13.04 -7.84 5.40
CA HIS A 268 13.99 -7.69 4.29
C HIS A 268 14.84 -8.95 4.08
N GLU A 269 15.38 -9.50 5.16
CA GLU A 269 16.28 -10.67 5.12
C GLU A 269 15.52 -11.97 4.83
N ASN A 270 14.35 -12.17 5.42
CA ASN A 270 13.65 -13.46 5.49
C ASN A 270 12.26 -13.46 4.85
N GLY A 271 11.73 -12.29 4.43
CA GLY A 271 10.40 -12.14 3.86
C GLY A 271 10.39 -12.30 2.34
N PHE A 272 9.33 -12.89 1.83
CA PHE A 272 8.98 -12.91 0.40
C PHE A 272 7.48 -13.12 0.25
N PHE A 273 6.94 -12.87 -0.94
CA PHE A 273 5.57 -13.23 -1.25
C PHE A 273 5.48 -14.01 -2.56
N ILE A 274 4.41 -14.79 -2.71
CA ILE A 274 3.97 -15.39 -3.95
C ILE A 274 2.69 -14.72 -4.45
N GLY A 275 2.49 -14.72 -5.76
CA GLY A 275 1.32 -14.06 -6.35
C GLY A 275 0.01 -14.78 -6.02
N VAL A 276 -0.97 -13.99 -5.55
CA VAL A 276 -2.37 -14.39 -5.44
C VAL A 276 -3.21 -13.33 -6.14
N ASN A 277 -4.06 -13.74 -7.06
CA ASN A 277 -4.92 -12.84 -7.82
C ASN A 277 -6.28 -13.50 -8.12
N HIS A 278 -7.19 -12.76 -8.75
CA HIS A 278 -8.53 -13.23 -9.09
C HIS A 278 -8.57 -14.40 -10.09
N GLN A 279 -7.43 -14.77 -10.69
CA GLN A 279 -7.28 -15.92 -11.59
C GLN A 279 -6.60 -17.12 -10.90
N THR A 280 -6.25 -17.01 -9.62
CA THR A 280 -5.65 -18.09 -8.84
C THR A 280 -6.73 -19.12 -8.52
N ASN A 281 -6.80 -20.16 -9.35
CA ASN A 281 -7.76 -21.26 -9.28
C ASN A 281 -7.20 -22.48 -8.52
N GLU A 282 -8.01 -23.50 -8.31
CA GLU A 282 -7.64 -24.73 -7.59
C GLU A 282 -6.39 -25.39 -8.14
N LEU A 283 -6.25 -25.53 -9.47
CA LEU A 283 -5.08 -26.15 -10.10
C LEU A 283 -3.78 -25.40 -9.79
N ARG A 284 -3.84 -24.05 -9.78
CA ARG A 284 -2.70 -23.22 -9.38
C ARG A 284 -2.37 -23.36 -7.91
N ILE A 285 -3.39 -23.40 -7.05
CA ILE A 285 -3.24 -23.61 -5.61
C ILE A 285 -2.60 -24.97 -5.33
N GLU A 286 -3.12 -26.04 -5.90
CA GLU A 286 -2.56 -27.40 -5.78
C GLU A 286 -1.09 -27.45 -6.22
N TYR A 287 -0.77 -26.79 -7.33
CA TYR A 287 0.60 -26.73 -7.84
C TYR A 287 1.54 -26.00 -6.86
N ILE A 288 1.12 -24.85 -6.34
CA ILE A 288 1.87 -24.08 -5.34
C ILE A 288 2.11 -24.93 -4.09
N VAL A 289 1.06 -25.49 -3.52
CA VAL A 289 1.12 -26.31 -2.31
C VAL A 289 2.00 -27.55 -2.51
N LYS A 290 1.85 -28.24 -3.64
CA LYS A 290 2.69 -29.40 -3.98
C LYS A 290 4.17 -29.00 -4.07
N SER A 291 4.49 -27.84 -4.65
CA SER A 291 5.86 -27.35 -4.72
C SER A 291 6.45 -27.10 -3.33
N PHE A 292 5.71 -26.40 -2.43
CA PHE A 292 6.15 -26.20 -1.05
C PHE A 292 6.33 -27.55 -0.32
N LYS A 293 5.36 -28.44 -0.39
CA LYS A 293 5.45 -29.78 0.23
C LYS A 293 6.64 -30.59 -0.29
N SER A 294 6.91 -30.51 -1.60
CA SER A 294 8.08 -31.18 -2.22
C SER A 294 9.41 -30.65 -1.71
N PHE A 295 9.52 -29.32 -1.54
CA PHE A 295 10.71 -28.68 -0.95
C PHE A 295 10.92 -29.14 0.50
N LEU A 296 9.87 -29.08 1.28
CA LEU A 296 9.90 -29.31 2.74
C LEU A 296 10.05 -30.80 3.12
N LYS A 297 9.81 -31.73 2.19
CA LYS A 297 10.10 -33.17 2.40
C LYS A 297 11.59 -33.47 2.63
N LYS A 298 12.47 -32.54 2.33
CA LYS A 298 13.92 -32.69 2.53
C LYS A 298 14.33 -32.41 3.98
N TYR A 299 13.45 -31.84 4.76
CA TYR A 299 13.66 -31.36 6.12
C TYR A 299 12.60 -31.92 7.09
#